data_3b3749d92ecbf7e488c13ada7a086273
#
_entry.id   3b3749d92ecbf7e488c13ada7a086273
#
_cell.length_a   1.000
_cell.length_b   1.000
_cell.length_c   1.000
_cell.angle_alpha   90.00
_cell.angle_beta   90.00
_cell.angle_gamma   90.00
#
_symmetry.space_group_name_H-M   'P 1'
#
loop_
_entity.id
_entity.type
_entity.pdbx_description
1 polymer ?
#
loop_
_entity_poly.entity_id
_entity_poly.type
_entity_poly.pdbx_seq_one_letter_code
_entity_poly.pdbx_strand_id
1 'polypeptide(L)'
;MNITIKSSRTVGGNIAAPPSKSMAHRAVLCAALAKGTSHLHHLAFSKDISATLGAAGRLCARVTTGENDAVVEGLGRFLPVDAPVDCCESGSTLRFLIPLASLTGQEVTFTGRGRLMERPQSVYKTLYQQQGLRFEQGADRLTVE
;
A
#
# COMPACT_ATOMS: atom_id res chain seq x y z
N MET A 1 27.46 3.04 -11.33
CA MET A 1 27.36 2.45 -12.67
C MET A 1 27.10 3.60 -13.64
N ASN A 2 27.99 3.81 -14.63
CA ASN A 2 27.80 4.84 -15.64
C ASN A 2 27.22 4.17 -16.89
N ILE A 3 26.14 4.72 -17.45
CA ILE A 3 25.48 4.22 -18.65
C ILE A 3 25.68 5.27 -19.75
N THR A 4 26.23 4.85 -20.90
CA THR A 4 26.36 5.70 -22.08
C THR A 4 25.26 5.35 -23.06
N ILE A 5 24.39 6.31 -23.37
CA ILE A 5 23.33 6.13 -24.36
C ILE A 5 23.82 6.73 -25.68
N LYS A 6 23.86 5.91 -26.74
CA LYS A 6 24.16 6.38 -28.09
C LYS A 6 22.86 6.86 -28.74
N SER A 7 22.93 7.99 -29.44
CA SER A 7 21.79 8.50 -30.20
C SER A 7 21.39 7.51 -31.31
N SER A 8 20.10 7.31 -31.51
CA SER A 8 19.55 6.55 -32.63
C SER A 8 18.61 7.43 -33.45
N ARG A 9 18.67 7.31 -34.77
CA ARG A 9 17.80 8.05 -35.69
C ARG A 9 16.40 7.45 -35.77
N THR A 10 16.26 6.17 -35.49
CA THR A 10 15.00 5.44 -35.54
C THR A 10 14.90 4.52 -34.34
N VAL A 11 13.74 4.53 -33.70
CA VAL A 11 13.36 3.60 -32.64
C VAL A 11 12.09 2.90 -33.08
N GLY A 12 12.08 1.59 -33.10
CA GLY A 12 10.91 0.80 -33.47
C GLY A 12 10.96 -0.59 -32.83
N GLY A 13 9.81 -1.24 -32.75
CA GLY A 13 9.66 -2.57 -32.17
C GLY A 13 8.45 -2.66 -31.23
N ASN A 14 8.10 -3.87 -30.85
CA ASN A 14 7.05 -4.15 -29.87
C ASN A 14 7.70 -4.47 -28.53
N ILE A 15 7.29 -3.75 -27.50
CA ILE A 15 7.74 -3.97 -26.13
C ILE A 15 6.51 -4.25 -25.26
N ALA A 16 6.56 -5.37 -24.51
CA ALA A 16 5.57 -5.60 -23.46
C ALA A 16 5.80 -4.60 -22.32
N ALA A 17 4.80 -3.75 -22.04
CA ALA A 17 4.89 -2.83 -20.93
C ALA A 17 4.91 -3.58 -19.59
N PRO A 18 5.78 -3.19 -18.65
CA PRO A 18 5.71 -3.76 -17.30
C PRO A 18 4.39 -3.40 -16.61
N PRO A 19 3.88 -4.25 -15.70
CA PRO A 19 2.69 -3.94 -14.93
C PRO A 19 2.81 -2.62 -14.16
N SER A 20 1.71 -1.85 -14.14
CA SER A 20 1.68 -0.58 -13.43
C SER A 20 1.63 -0.79 -11.91
N LYS A 21 2.71 -0.45 -11.21
CA LYS A 21 2.79 -0.50 -9.75
C LYS A 21 1.69 0.34 -9.08
N SER A 22 1.44 1.55 -9.59
CA SER A 22 0.42 2.44 -9.04
C SER A 22 -1.00 1.89 -9.20
N MET A 23 -1.30 1.20 -10.29
CA MET A 23 -2.57 0.52 -10.47
C MET A 23 -2.68 -0.71 -9.58
N ALA A 24 -1.59 -1.47 -9.40
CA ALA A 24 -1.57 -2.64 -8.53
C ALA A 24 -1.91 -2.29 -7.08
N HIS A 25 -1.33 -1.24 -6.49
CA HIS A 25 -1.70 -0.77 -5.15
C HIS A 25 -3.20 -0.51 -5.02
N ARG A 26 -3.77 0.22 -5.97
CA ARG A 26 -5.20 0.55 -5.96
C ARG A 26 -6.08 -0.68 -6.14
N ALA A 27 -5.73 -1.54 -7.07
CA ALA A 27 -6.49 -2.78 -7.33
C ALA A 27 -6.53 -3.68 -6.08
N VAL A 28 -5.40 -3.85 -5.41
CA VAL A 28 -5.31 -4.61 -4.15
C VAL A 28 -6.21 -4.02 -3.07
N LEU A 29 -6.16 -2.70 -2.86
CA LEU A 29 -6.97 -2.06 -1.83
C LEU A 29 -8.47 -2.07 -2.16
N CYS A 30 -8.84 -1.81 -3.42
CA CYS A 30 -10.24 -1.92 -3.86
C CYS A 30 -10.78 -3.35 -3.67
N ALA A 31 -9.99 -4.36 -4.05
CA ALA A 31 -10.36 -5.76 -3.86
C ALA A 31 -10.48 -6.13 -2.37
N ALA A 32 -9.58 -5.62 -1.52
CA ALA A 32 -9.60 -5.89 -0.09
C ALA A 32 -10.80 -5.25 0.63
N LEU A 33 -11.22 -4.05 0.19
CA LEU A 33 -12.37 -3.34 0.76
C LEU A 33 -13.71 -3.84 0.22
N ALA A 34 -13.72 -4.45 -0.95
CA ALA A 34 -14.92 -5.06 -1.52
C ALA A 34 -15.32 -6.31 -0.71
N LYS A 35 -16.59 -6.67 -0.75
CA LYS A 35 -17.06 -7.96 -0.23
C LYS A 35 -17.01 -8.99 -1.37
N GLY A 36 -16.32 -10.12 -1.14
CA GLY A 36 -16.20 -11.21 -2.09
C GLY A 36 -14.80 -11.38 -2.65
N THR A 37 -14.66 -12.23 -3.66
CA THR A 37 -13.37 -12.66 -4.20
C THR A 37 -13.04 -11.91 -5.49
N SER A 38 -11.83 -11.36 -5.53
CA SER A 38 -11.25 -10.68 -6.69
C SER A 38 -9.99 -11.41 -7.15
N HIS A 39 -9.83 -11.60 -8.45
CA HIS A 39 -8.63 -12.15 -9.08
C HIS A 39 -7.85 -11.02 -9.75
N LEU A 40 -6.65 -10.77 -9.26
CA LEU A 40 -5.76 -9.75 -9.77
C LEU A 40 -4.65 -10.41 -10.59
N HIS A 41 -4.64 -10.16 -11.90
CA HIS A 41 -3.70 -10.74 -12.83
C HIS A 41 -2.60 -9.74 -13.25
N HIS A 42 -1.49 -10.25 -13.74
CA HIS A 42 -0.35 -9.47 -14.22
C HIS A 42 0.22 -8.50 -13.18
N LEU A 43 0.38 -8.99 -11.96
CA LEU A 43 1.05 -8.25 -10.90
C LEU A 43 2.57 -8.43 -10.99
N ALA A 44 3.31 -7.34 -10.84
CA ALA A 44 4.74 -7.41 -10.58
C ALA A 44 4.97 -7.29 -9.06
N PHE A 45 5.35 -8.37 -8.42
CA PHE A 45 5.60 -8.38 -6.98
C PHE A 45 6.90 -7.63 -6.65
N SER A 46 6.77 -6.34 -6.39
CA SER A 46 7.81 -5.55 -5.74
C SER A 46 7.62 -5.61 -4.22
N LYS A 47 8.65 -5.25 -3.46
CA LYS A 47 8.55 -5.12 -1.99
C LYS A 47 7.36 -4.24 -1.57
N ASP A 48 7.06 -3.20 -2.34
CA ASP A 48 5.96 -2.28 -2.05
C ASP A 48 4.59 -2.93 -2.28
N ILE A 49 4.42 -3.71 -3.36
CA ILE A 49 3.16 -4.43 -3.61
C ILE A 49 2.95 -5.53 -2.56
N SER A 50 4.02 -6.25 -2.19
CA SER A 50 3.94 -7.24 -1.12
C SER A 50 3.56 -6.60 0.22
N ALA A 51 4.07 -5.40 0.54
CA ALA A 51 3.67 -4.65 1.72
C ALA A 51 2.17 -4.28 1.68
N THR A 52 1.64 -3.86 0.51
CA THR A 52 0.20 -3.55 0.38
C THR A 52 -0.66 -4.79 0.54
N LEU A 53 -0.28 -5.91 -0.05
CA LEU A 53 -1.00 -7.18 0.11
C LEU A 53 -0.99 -7.66 1.56
N GLY A 54 0.16 -7.59 2.23
CA GLY A 54 0.28 -7.92 3.64
C GLY A 54 -0.58 -7.03 4.53
N ALA A 55 -0.58 -5.73 4.30
CA ALA A 55 -1.41 -4.78 5.02
C ALA A 55 -2.91 -5.00 4.78
N ALA A 56 -3.32 -5.30 3.53
CA ALA A 56 -4.70 -5.65 3.20
C ALA A 56 -5.16 -6.92 3.93
N GLY A 57 -4.29 -7.93 3.96
CA GLY A 57 -4.54 -9.17 4.69
C GLY A 57 -4.67 -8.99 6.19
N ARG A 58 -3.97 -8.00 6.74
CA ARG A 58 -4.06 -7.68 8.17
C ARG A 58 -5.31 -6.89 8.53
N LEU A 59 -5.77 -6.04 7.63
CA LEU A 59 -6.85 -5.09 7.94
C LEU A 59 -8.24 -5.58 7.55
N CYS A 60 -8.42 -6.20 6.39
CA CYS A 60 -9.79 -6.43 5.88
C CYS A 60 -9.95 -7.53 4.82
N ALA A 61 -8.93 -8.35 4.53
CA ALA A 61 -9.02 -9.36 3.47
C ALA A 61 -8.29 -10.66 3.82
N ARG A 62 -8.56 -11.73 3.06
CA ARG A 62 -7.67 -12.88 2.93
C ARG A 62 -6.96 -12.78 1.60
N VAL A 63 -5.65 -12.98 1.60
CA VAL A 63 -4.81 -12.81 0.41
C VAL A 63 -4.04 -14.08 0.13
N THR A 64 -4.14 -14.57 -1.10
CA THR A 64 -3.32 -15.68 -1.61
C THR A 64 -2.58 -15.17 -2.86
N THR A 65 -1.27 -15.39 -2.90
CA THR A 65 -0.42 -14.94 -4.02
C THR A 65 0.09 -16.12 -4.83
N GLY A 66 0.04 -15.99 -6.16
CA GLY A 66 0.71 -16.85 -7.12
C GLY A 66 2.02 -16.24 -7.62
N GLU A 67 2.47 -16.62 -8.81
CA GLU A 67 3.72 -16.11 -9.40
C GLU A 67 3.58 -14.65 -9.88
N ASN A 68 2.50 -14.34 -10.61
CA ASN A 68 2.20 -13.01 -11.15
C ASN A 68 0.74 -12.59 -10.93
N ASP A 69 0.08 -13.17 -9.96
CA ASP A 69 -1.31 -12.93 -9.64
C ASP A 69 -1.58 -13.00 -8.14
N ALA A 70 -2.73 -12.49 -7.72
CA ALA A 70 -3.21 -12.62 -6.36
C ALA A 70 -4.73 -12.82 -6.35
N VAL A 71 -5.20 -13.64 -5.42
CA VAL A 71 -6.61 -13.76 -5.07
C VAL A 71 -6.83 -13.01 -3.77
N VAL A 72 -7.72 -12.04 -3.79
CA VAL A 72 -8.06 -11.20 -2.65
C VAL A 72 -9.54 -11.42 -2.32
N GLU A 73 -9.79 -12.06 -1.18
CA GLU A 73 -11.13 -12.21 -0.62
C GLU A 73 -11.37 -11.09 0.39
N GLY A 74 -12.06 -10.04 -0.04
CA GLY A 74 -12.43 -8.93 0.81
C GLY A 74 -13.57 -9.33 1.76
N LEU A 75 -13.40 -9.04 3.05
CA LEU A 75 -14.32 -9.49 4.09
C LEU A 75 -15.53 -8.56 4.27
N GLY A 76 -15.53 -7.39 3.62
CA GLY A 76 -16.57 -6.38 3.79
C GLY A 76 -16.62 -5.77 5.20
N ARG A 77 -15.59 -5.97 6.00
CA ARG A 77 -15.42 -5.42 7.35
C ARG A 77 -13.94 -5.34 7.70
N PHE A 78 -13.59 -4.48 8.62
CA PHE A 78 -12.25 -4.47 9.19
C PHE A 78 -12.07 -5.56 10.24
N LEU A 79 -10.85 -6.07 10.33
CA LEU A 79 -10.43 -7.04 11.35
C LEU A 79 -9.94 -6.29 12.61
N PRO A 80 -9.92 -6.94 13.77
CA PRO A 80 -9.23 -6.39 14.93
C PRO A 80 -7.73 -6.15 14.60
N VAL A 81 -7.24 -4.98 14.96
CA VAL A 81 -5.84 -4.59 14.72
C VAL A 81 -5.05 -4.79 16.02
N ASP A 82 -4.46 -5.96 16.18
CA ASP A 82 -3.76 -6.41 17.39
C ASP A 82 -2.24 -6.21 17.33
N ALA A 83 -1.71 -5.78 16.20
CA ALA A 83 -0.28 -5.51 16.02
C ALA A 83 -0.04 -4.51 14.87
N PRO A 84 1.14 -3.85 14.85
CA PRO A 84 1.47 -2.86 13.84
C PRO A 84 1.38 -3.39 12.40
N VAL A 85 1.00 -2.52 11.49
CA VAL A 85 0.95 -2.77 10.05
C VAL A 85 2.28 -2.34 9.43
N ASP A 86 3.10 -3.31 9.00
CA ASP A 86 4.39 -3.03 8.37
C ASP A 86 4.21 -2.59 6.91
N CYS A 87 4.52 -1.33 6.64
CA CYS A 87 4.53 -0.75 5.30
C CYS A 87 5.86 -0.94 4.57
N CYS A 88 6.84 -1.62 5.15
CA CYS A 88 8.21 -1.75 4.63
C CYS A 88 8.81 -0.38 4.30
N GLU A 89 9.20 -0.14 3.04
CA GLU A 89 9.66 1.17 2.55
C GLU A 89 8.62 1.88 1.66
N SER A 90 7.40 1.32 1.59
CA SER A 90 6.36 1.74 0.66
C SER A 90 5.60 2.98 1.13
N GLY A 91 5.97 4.13 0.59
CA GLY A 91 5.22 5.37 0.80
C GLY A 91 3.79 5.33 0.25
N SER A 92 3.54 4.59 -0.82
CA SER A 92 2.19 4.42 -1.37
C SER A 92 1.30 3.61 -0.43
N THR A 93 1.82 2.49 0.10
CA THR A 93 1.11 1.67 1.08
C THR A 93 0.70 2.51 2.29
N LEU A 94 1.66 3.18 2.92
CA LEU A 94 1.40 4.01 4.10
C LEU A 94 0.34 5.09 3.80
N ARG A 95 0.52 5.85 2.72
CA ARG A 95 -0.37 6.98 2.40
C ARG A 95 -1.79 6.56 2.03
N PHE A 96 -1.97 5.41 1.39
CA PHE A 96 -3.31 4.91 1.13
C PHE A 96 -3.98 4.36 2.39
N LEU A 97 -3.21 3.78 3.31
CA LEU A 97 -3.76 3.16 4.50
C LEU A 97 -4.07 4.15 5.62
N ILE A 98 -3.35 5.27 5.73
CA ILE A 98 -3.66 6.31 6.74
C ILE A 98 -5.15 6.68 6.74
N PRO A 99 -5.76 7.13 5.63
CA PRO A 99 -7.18 7.48 5.63
C PRO A 99 -8.10 6.27 5.78
N LEU A 100 -7.68 5.07 5.40
CA LEU A 100 -8.48 3.87 5.60
C LEU A 100 -8.49 3.42 7.06
N ALA A 101 -7.43 3.70 7.80
CA ALA A 101 -7.34 3.36 9.21
C ALA A 101 -8.41 4.08 10.05
N SER A 102 -8.74 5.35 9.75
CA SER A 102 -9.80 6.07 10.45
C SER A 102 -11.20 5.46 10.28
N LEU A 103 -11.39 4.61 9.24
CA LEU A 103 -12.65 3.89 9.05
C LEU A 103 -12.76 2.61 9.90
N THR A 104 -11.68 2.21 10.54
CA THR A 104 -11.67 0.98 11.37
C THR A 104 -12.35 1.19 12.71
N GLY A 105 -12.41 2.43 13.21
CA GLY A 105 -12.83 2.76 14.58
C GLY A 105 -11.86 2.20 15.64
N GLN A 106 -10.60 1.97 15.28
CA GLN A 106 -9.57 1.39 16.15
C GLN A 106 -8.28 2.19 16.02
N GLU A 107 -7.45 2.14 17.06
CA GLU A 107 -6.09 2.62 16.95
C GLU A 107 -5.29 1.73 16.00
N VAL A 108 -4.70 2.31 14.96
CA VAL A 108 -3.85 1.60 14.00
C VAL A 108 -2.46 2.20 14.02
N THR A 109 -1.47 1.37 14.33
CA THR A 109 -0.06 1.73 14.26
C THR A 109 0.57 1.19 12.99
N PHE A 110 1.21 2.07 12.23
CA PHE A 110 2.02 1.74 11.06
C PHE A 110 3.49 1.78 11.42
N THR A 111 4.24 0.82 10.89
CA THR A 111 5.70 0.79 10.95
C THR A 111 6.30 0.75 9.55
N GLY A 112 7.58 1.05 9.44
CA GLY A 112 8.27 1.01 8.17
C GLY A 112 9.79 0.94 8.34
N ARG A 113 10.48 0.83 7.21
CA ARG A 113 11.93 0.69 7.15
C ARG A 113 12.55 1.84 6.38
N GLY A 114 13.89 1.95 6.48
CA GLY A 114 14.62 3.01 5.82
C GLY A 114 14.12 4.38 6.29
N ARG A 115 13.84 5.25 5.34
CA ARG A 115 13.39 6.62 5.61
C ARG A 115 11.87 6.81 5.56
N LEU A 116 11.07 5.72 5.60
CA LEU A 116 9.62 5.83 5.41
C LEU A 116 8.97 6.71 6.48
N MET A 117 9.31 6.49 7.76
CA MET A 117 8.70 7.21 8.88
C MET A 117 9.21 8.65 9.00
N GLU A 118 10.39 8.97 8.43
CA GLU A 118 10.91 10.34 8.35
C GLU A 118 10.17 11.20 7.31
N ARG A 119 9.48 10.58 6.36
CA ARG A 119 8.77 11.32 5.30
C ARG A 119 7.61 12.09 5.89
N PRO A 120 7.47 13.39 5.57
CA PRO A 120 6.41 14.20 6.14
C PRO A 120 5.03 13.73 5.69
N GLN A 121 4.12 13.64 6.66
CA GLN A 121 2.71 13.33 6.44
C GLN A 121 1.81 14.51 6.90
N SER A 122 2.30 15.73 6.71
CA SER A 122 1.67 16.97 7.18
C SER A 122 0.23 17.14 6.69
N VAL A 123 -0.07 16.73 5.46
CA VAL A 123 -1.44 16.80 4.91
C VAL A 123 -2.40 15.96 5.74
N TYR A 124 -2.04 14.72 6.04
CA TYR A 124 -2.87 13.84 6.86
C TYR A 124 -2.98 14.34 8.30
N LYS A 125 -1.89 14.81 8.88
CA LYS A 125 -1.90 15.41 10.22
C LYS A 125 -2.92 16.55 10.31
N THR A 126 -2.91 17.45 9.33
CA THR A 126 -3.87 18.57 9.28
C THR A 126 -5.32 18.07 9.14
N LEU A 127 -5.57 17.12 8.24
CA LEU A 127 -6.91 16.57 8.03
C LEU A 127 -7.45 15.86 9.27
N TYR A 128 -6.63 15.06 9.95
CA TYR A 128 -7.01 14.38 11.19
C TYR A 128 -7.32 15.39 12.30
N GLN A 129 -6.48 16.40 12.46
CA GLN A 129 -6.72 17.47 13.44
C GLN A 129 -8.03 18.22 13.17
N GLN A 130 -8.35 18.53 11.91
CA GLN A 130 -9.61 19.20 11.56
C GLN A 130 -10.84 18.34 11.86
N GLN A 131 -10.71 17.03 11.87
CA GLN A 131 -11.78 16.09 12.16
C GLN A 131 -11.81 15.63 13.62
N GLY A 132 -10.90 16.13 14.46
CA GLY A 132 -10.81 15.72 15.86
C GLY A 132 -10.29 14.30 16.06
N LEU A 133 -9.62 13.75 15.06
CA LEU A 133 -9.03 12.42 15.06
C LEU A 133 -7.57 12.46 15.54
N ARG A 134 -7.12 11.37 16.11
CA ARG A 134 -5.75 11.22 16.61
C ARG A 134 -4.78 10.94 15.46
N PHE A 135 -3.66 11.67 15.43
CA PHE A 135 -2.55 11.47 14.50
C PHE A 135 -1.23 11.73 15.21
N GLU A 136 -0.43 10.70 15.40
CA GLU A 136 0.87 10.76 16.04
C GLU A 136 1.94 10.15 15.13
N GLN A 137 2.91 10.95 14.72
CA GLN A 137 4.06 10.48 13.94
C GLN A 137 5.32 10.60 14.77
N GLY A 138 5.92 9.46 15.09
CA GLY A 138 7.22 9.34 15.75
C GLY A 138 8.35 9.03 14.75
N ALA A 139 9.52 8.73 15.27
CA ALA A 139 10.70 8.43 14.47
C ALA A 139 10.61 7.06 13.75
N ASP A 140 9.94 6.09 14.36
CA ASP A 140 9.89 4.69 13.91
C ASP A 140 8.47 4.20 13.57
N ARG A 141 7.44 4.98 13.92
CA ARG A 141 6.04 4.60 13.73
C ARG A 141 5.12 5.80 13.52
N LEU A 142 3.94 5.51 12.98
CA LEU A 142 2.84 6.45 12.86
C LEU A 142 1.58 5.78 13.40
N THR A 143 0.91 6.43 14.34
CA THR A 143 -0.33 5.92 14.95
C THR A 143 -1.49 6.88 14.65
N VAL A 144 -2.63 6.32 14.27
CA VAL A 144 -3.88 7.04 13.97
C VAL A 144 -5.07 6.34 14.60
N GLU A 145 -6.11 7.12 14.89
CA GLU A 145 -7.40 6.63 15.42
C GLU A 145 -8.54 7.52 14.92
#